data_05557a55d3536e370b27e0dbc1746999
#
_entry.id   05557a55d3536e370b27e0dbc1746999
#
_cell.length_a   1.000
_cell.length_b   1.000
_cell.length_c   1.000
_cell.angle_alpha   90.00
_cell.angle_beta   90.00
_cell.angle_gamma   90.00
#
_symmetry.space_group_name_H-M   'P 1'
#
loop_
_entity.id
_entity.type
_entity.pdbx_description
1 polymer ?
#
loop_
_entity_poly.entity_id
_entity_poly.type
_entity_poly.pdbx_seq_one_letter_code
_entity_poly.pdbx_strand_id
1 'polypeptide(L)'
;MHTKLLFKENVYLRSCRATIIDIVRDKKGVYFISDQTVFFPTGGGQSCDVGEADGIPVTDVWEEEGVVYHRIDTDTCPFSPGSTVSMQIDWHLRIDNMQGHCGEHVLSGAFYSLYRGHNRGFHMGKDYMTIDIALDEDSGFQKITDDMAREAELRANEVIWADLPVSVHHFNRRSDAEELPLRKALAFDTDISIVTLGDENAPADCVACCGTHPSSSGQIGIIKIYKVEKNKDMFRVYFEAGKRAFRQYQHQFDVITELGNRLSAGTDDLLKKFLVQQKKSDAVRDQLYHLKKEIVARETVEIEKDPNLLRCRRYSELSLDDLNEIGKKLSGKIDVLLFLVHQPTCTVLLFSDTCDCGGLVKGNARLFNGKGGGSKKNARAVFTEAESLQRFIDHVSSQLQADTALGD
;
A
#
# COMPACT_ATOMS: atom_id res chain seq x y z
N MET A 1 -33.76 -22.73 -17.01
CA MET A 1 -33.09 -23.91 -16.43
C MET A 1 -32.17 -23.37 -15.34
N HIS A 2 -32.18 -23.93 -14.14
CA HIS A 2 -31.34 -23.42 -13.03
C HIS A 2 -30.21 -24.41 -12.76
N THR A 3 -29.03 -23.90 -12.46
CA THR A 3 -27.89 -24.71 -12.01
C THR A 3 -28.10 -25.09 -10.54
N LYS A 4 -27.97 -26.37 -10.20
CA LYS A 4 -28.05 -26.81 -8.80
C LYS A 4 -26.76 -26.42 -8.03
N LEU A 5 -26.93 -25.65 -6.94
CA LEU A 5 -25.83 -25.11 -6.14
C LEU A 5 -25.47 -26.07 -4.99
N LEU A 6 -24.51 -26.98 -5.21
CA LEU A 6 -24.15 -28.01 -4.23
C LEU A 6 -23.51 -27.44 -2.96
N PHE A 7 -22.86 -26.29 -3.03
CA PHE A 7 -22.30 -25.61 -1.87
C PHE A 7 -23.37 -25.10 -0.89
N LYS A 8 -24.63 -24.91 -1.32
CA LYS A 8 -25.76 -24.62 -0.41
C LYS A 8 -26.18 -25.85 0.40
N GLU A 9 -26.00 -27.06 -0.14
CA GLU A 9 -26.32 -28.32 0.57
C GLU A 9 -25.18 -28.72 1.52
N ASN A 10 -23.94 -28.59 1.06
CA ASN A 10 -22.74 -28.86 1.85
C ASN A 10 -21.60 -27.95 1.41
N VAL A 11 -21.30 -26.94 2.20
CA VAL A 11 -20.25 -25.96 1.92
C VAL A 11 -18.84 -26.55 1.88
N TYR A 12 -18.64 -27.76 2.45
CA TYR A 12 -17.36 -28.47 2.50
C TYR A 12 -17.11 -29.38 1.29
N LEU A 13 -18.05 -29.48 0.35
CA LEU A 13 -17.81 -30.19 -0.91
C LEU A 13 -16.72 -29.49 -1.70
N ARG A 14 -15.71 -30.25 -2.07
CA ARG A 14 -14.53 -29.75 -2.82
C ARG A 14 -14.58 -30.08 -4.29
N SER A 15 -15.36 -31.12 -4.66
CA SER A 15 -15.47 -31.61 -6.02
C SER A 15 -16.86 -32.19 -6.30
N CYS A 16 -17.24 -32.21 -7.56
CA CYS A 16 -18.43 -32.92 -8.04
C CYS A 16 -18.21 -33.41 -9.47
N ARG A 17 -19.11 -34.27 -9.94
CA ARG A 17 -19.30 -34.54 -11.35
C ARG A 17 -20.53 -33.78 -11.84
N ALA A 18 -20.40 -33.12 -12.96
CA ALA A 18 -21.50 -32.33 -13.54
C ALA A 18 -21.62 -32.57 -15.04
N THR A 19 -22.86 -32.46 -15.56
CA THR A 19 -23.12 -32.57 -16.98
C THR A 19 -23.08 -31.17 -17.60
N ILE A 20 -22.31 -30.97 -18.65
CA ILE A 20 -22.26 -29.74 -19.41
C ILE A 20 -23.60 -29.56 -20.16
N ILE A 21 -24.24 -28.43 -19.91
CA ILE A 21 -25.53 -28.09 -20.53
C ILE A 21 -25.30 -27.25 -21.78
N ASP A 22 -24.41 -26.24 -21.67
CA ASP A 22 -24.14 -25.32 -22.78
C ASP A 22 -22.73 -24.74 -22.69
N ILE A 23 -22.25 -24.21 -23.81
CA ILE A 23 -20.96 -23.54 -23.93
C ILE A 23 -21.17 -22.19 -24.59
N VAL A 24 -20.81 -21.14 -23.87
CA VAL A 24 -20.96 -19.75 -24.33
C VAL A 24 -19.58 -19.16 -24.65
N ARG A 25 -19.51 -18.38 -25.72
CA ARG A 25 -18.31 -17.65 -26.14
C ARG A 25 -18.65 -16.19 -26.38
N ASP A 26 -17.88 -15.33 -25.75
CA ASP A 26 -17.99 -13.88 -26.01
C ASP A 26 -16.60 -13.22 -26.08
N LYS A 27 -16.58 -11.88 -26.10
CA LYS A 27 -15.32 -11.09 -26.13
C LYS A 27 -14.46 -11.24 -24.86
N LYS A 28 -15.03 -11.75 -23.78
CA LYS A 28 -14.35 -11.90 -22.48
C LYS A 28 -13.76 -13.30 -22.30
N GLY A 29 -14.19 -14.29 -23.07
CA GLY A 29 -13.65 -15.64 -23.00
C GLY A 29 -14.64 -16.75 -23.34
N VAL A 30 -14.29 -17.94 -22.89
CA VAL A 30 -15.08 -19.17 -23.06
C VAL A 30 -15.62 -19.59 -21.70
N TYR A 31 -16.90 -19.95 -21.67
CA TYR A 31 -17.63 -20.33 -20.46
C TYR A 31 -18.42 -21.59 -20.71
N PHE A 32 -18.54 -22.43 -19.68
CA PHE A 32 -19.49 -23.53 -19.72
C PHE A 32 -20.57 -23.36 -18.64
N ILE A 33 -21.72 -23.93 -18.90
CA ILE A 33 -22.85 -24.03 -18.01
C ILE A 33 -23.05 -25.53 -17.70
N SER A 34 -23.30 -25.88 -16.45
CA SER A 34 -23.52 -27.24 -15.99
C SER A 34 -24.86 -27.40 -15.25
N ASP A 35 -25.35 -28.64 -15.13
CA ASP A 35 -26.55 -28.98 -14.38
C ASP A 35 -26.41 -28.70 -12.87
N GLN A 36 -25.21 -28.85 -12.35
CA GLN A 36 -24.87 -28.59 -10.95
C GLN A 36 -23.42 -28.11 -10.79
N THR A 37 -23.12 -27.46 -9.65
CA THR A 37 -21.77 -26.94 -9.40
C THR A 37 -21.44 -26.94 -7.92
N VAL A 38 -20.14 -27.17 -7.60
CA VAL A 38 -19.54 -26.91 -6.27
C VAL A 38 -18.97 -25.52 -6.15
N PHE A 39 -18.76 -24.81 -7.29
CA PHE A 39 -18.18 -23.47 -7.32
C PHE A 39 -19.19 -22.44 -6.79
N PHE A 40 -18.76 -21.61 -5.84
CA PHE A 40 -19.49 -20.44 -5.39
C PHE A 40 -19.31 -19.31 -6.42
N PRO A 41 -20.37 -18.76 -6.99
CA PRO A 41 -20.29 -17.58 -7.86
C PRO A 41 -20.06 -16.30 -7.04
N THR A 42 -19.48 -15.27 -7.63
CA THR A 42 -19.34 -13.97 -6.98
C THR A 42 -20.68 -13.46 -6.47
N GLY A 43 -20.74 -13.14 -5.17
CA GLY A 43 -21.99 -12.65 -4.56
C GLY A 43 -21.80 -12.24 -3.10
N GLY A 44 -22.69 -11.35 -2.59
CA GLY A 44 -22.69 -10.94 -1.19
C GLY A 44 -21.37 -10.34 -0.66
N GLY A 45 -20.58 -9.73 -1.54
CA GLY A 45 -19.27 -9.19 -1.16
C GLY A 45 -18.13 -10.23 -1.14
N GLN A 46 -18.45 -11.51 -1.36
CA GLN A 46 -17.48 -12.60 -1.45
C GLN A 46 -17.09 -12.84 -2.92
N SER A 47 -15.80 -13.02 -3.19
CA SER A 47 -15.29 -13.43 -4.49
C SER A 47 -15.67 -14.86 -4.84
N CYS A 48 -15.79 -15.17 -6.13
CA CYS A 48 -16.07 -16.53 -6.59
C CYS A 48 -14.94 -17.50 -6.21
N ASP A 49 -15.27 -18.79 -6.26
CA ASP A 49 -14.24 -19.82 -6.25
C ASP A 49 -13.52 -19.88 -7.59
N VAL A 50 -12.29 -20.34 -7.52
CA VAL A 50 -11.51 -20.79 -8.67
C VAL A 50 -11.16 -22.25 -8.49
N GLY A 51 -10.68 -22.91 -9.54
CA GLY A 51 -10.30 -24.33 -9.49
C GLY A 51 -10.10 -24.89 -10.88
N GLU A 52 -10.61 -26.11 -11.12
CA GLU A 52 -10.48 -26.78 -12.41
C GLU A 52 -11.70 -27.62 -12.77
N ALA A 53 -11.87 -27.83 -14.07
CA ALA A 53 -12.82 -28.79 -14.67
C ALA A 53 -12.03 -29.73 -15.60
N ASP A 54 -11.93 -31.02 -15.25
CA ASP A 54 -11.07 -32.02 -15.96
C ASP A 54 -9.64 -31.51 -16.25
N GLY A 55 -9.02 -30.81 -15.25
CA GLY A 55 -7.68 -30.23 -15.37
C GLY A 55 -7.61 -28.88 -16.12
N ILE A 56 -8.71 -28.35 -16.62
CA ILE A 56 -8.79 -27.02 -17.24
C ILE A 56 -9.08 -25.98 -16.16
N PRO A 57 -8.25 -24.93 -15.99
CA PRO A 57 -8.48 -23.93 -14.99
C PRO A 57 -9.81 -23.19 -15.17
N VAL A 58 -10.59 -23.10 -14.06
CA VAL A 58 -11.77 -22.24 -13.91
C VAL A 58 -11.33 -21.01 -13.14
N THR A 59 -11.38 -19.84 -13.81
CA THR A 59 -10.76 -18.60 -13.31
C THR A 59 -11.77 -17.55 -12.83
N ASP A 60 -13.05 -17.71 -13.22
CA ASP A 60 -14.14 -16.80 -12.80
C ASP A 60 -15.47 -17.55 -12.85
N VAL A 61 -16.35 -17.26 -11.87
CA VAL A 61 -17.67 -17.87 -11.76
C VAL A 61 -18.69 -16.82 -11.36
N TRP A 62 -19.76 -16.69 -12.11
CA TRP A 62 -20.88 -15.80 -11.78
C TRP A 62 -22.23 -16.44 -12.04
N GLU A 63 -23.27 -15.90 -11.45
CA GLU A 63 -24.63 -16.33 -11.60
C GLU A 63 -25.46 -15.24 -12.27
N GLU A 64 -26.30 -15.64 -13.21
CA GLU A 64 -27.28 -14.79 -13.88
C GLU A 64 -28.58 -15.57 -14.04
N GLU A 65 -29.69 -15.06 -13.49
CA GLU A 65 -31.03 -15.69 -13.53
C GLU A 65 -31.05 -17.17 -13.11
N GLY A 66 -30.26 -17.53 -12.09
CA GLY A 66 -30.17 -18.90 -11.56
C GLY A 66 -29.30 -19.85 -12.40
N VAL A 67 -28.58 -19.34 -13.38
CA VAL A 67 -27.64 -20.08 -14.21
C VAL A 67 -26.22 -19.69 -13.82
N VAL A 68 -25.35 -20.67 -13.55
CA VAL A 68 -23.96 -20.43 -13.19
C VAL A 68 -23.05 -20.65 -14.39
N TYR A 69 -22.26 -19.59 -14.69
CA TYR A 69 -21.28 -19.55 -15.76
C TYR A 69 -19.89 -19.76 -15.18
N HIS A 70 -19.13 -20.70 -15.76
CA HIS A 70 -17.78 -21.03 -15.35
C HIS A 70 -16.79 -20.65 -16.45
N ARG A 71 -15.99 -19.60 -16.24
CA ARG A 71 -14.96 -19.17 -17.17
C ARG A 71 -13.78 -20.11 -17.15
N ILE A 72 -13.35 -20.59 -18.31
CA ILE A 72 -12.16 -21.42 -18.46
C ILE A 72 -11.05 -20.66 -19.18
N ASP A 73 -9.81 -20.93 -18.76
CA ASP A 73 -8.61 -20.30 -19.30
C ASP A 73 -8.11 -21.08 -20.54
N THR A 74 -8.90 -20.98 -21.62
CA THR A 74 -8.57 -21.60 -22.92
C THR A 74 -9.31 -20.89 -24.06
N ASP A 75 -8.71 -20.83 -25.23
CA ASP A 75 -9.32 -20.26 -26.43
C ASP A 75 -10.42 -21.15 -27.04
N THR A 76 -10.36 -22.45 -26.75
CA THR A 76 -11.31 -23.44 -27.25
C THR A 76 -11.79 -24.34 -26.11
N CYS A 77 -13.11 -24.42 -25.91
CA CYS A 77 -13.67 -25.33 -24.94
C CYS A 77 -13.44 -26.79 -25.35
N PRO A 78 -12.78 -27.61 -24.54
CA PRO A 78 -12.59 -29.04 -24.83
C PRO A 78 -13.84 -29.88 -24.52
N PHE A 79 -14.85 -29.28 -23.89
CA PHE A 79 -16.09 -29.96 -23.51
C PHE A 79 -17.14 -29.86 -24.62
N SER A 80 -18.15 -30.70 -24.52
CA SER A 80 -19.33 -30.67 -25.41
C SER A 80 -20.61 -30.75 -24.57
N PRO A 81 -21.71 -30.10 -24.97
CA PRO A 81 -22.98 -30.30 -24.33
C PRO A 81 -23.36 -31.77 -24.23
N GLY A 82 -23.82 -32.21 -23.07
CA GLY A 82 -24.10 -33.60 -22.71
C GLY A 82 -22.90 -34.40 -22.15
N SER A 83 -21.65 -33.88 -22.23
CA SER A 83 -20.49 -34.52 -21.61
C SER A 83 -20.51 -34.33 -20.10
N THR A 84 -19.93 -35.30 -19.36
CA THR A 84 -19.73 -35.18 -17.91
C THR A 84 -18.31 -34.78 -17.64
N VAL A 85 -18.13 -33.77 -16.76
CA VAL A 85 -16.84 -33.23 -16.29
C VAL A 85 -16.69 -33.40 -14.78
N SER A 86 -15.45 -33.58 -14.33
CA SER A 86 -15.10 -33.57 -12.90
C SER A 86 -14.67 -32.13 -12.56
N MET A 87 -15.37 -31.50 -11.63
CA MET A 87 -15.13 -30.12 -11.16
C MET A 87 -14.48 -30.18 -9.79
N GLN A 88 -13.44 -29.39 -9.57
CA GLN A 88 -12.73 -29.29 -8.29
C GLN A 88 -12.38 -27.83 -8.00
N ILE A 89 -12.73 -27.34 -6.80
CA ILE A 89 -12.40 -26.00 -6.34
C ILE A 89 -11.02 -25.92 -5.69
N ASP A 90 -10.39 -24.74 -5.71
CA ASP A 90 -9.28 -24.42 -4.81
C ASP A 90 -9.82 -24.29 -3.38
N TRP A 91 -9.64 -25.38 -2.61
CA TRP A 91 -10.12 -25.41 -1.23
C TRP A 91 -9.41 -24.40 -0.32
N HIS A 92 -8.17 -24.03 -0.62
CA HIS A 92 -7.45 -23.02 0.18
C HIS A 92 -8.07 -21.65 0.01
N LEU A 93 -8.45 -21.28 -1.21
CA LEU A 93 -9.16 -20.04 -1.47
C LEU A 93 -10.57 -20.06 -0.86
N ARG A 94 -11.31 -21.17 -1.01
CA ARG A 94 -12.66 -21.32 -0.45
C ARG A 94 -12.64 -21.11 1.06
N ILE A 95 -11.75 -21.78 1.80
CA ILE A 95 -11.70 -21.65 3.26
C ILE A 95 -11.23 -20.25 3.70
N ASP A 96 -10.28 -19.65 2.98
CA ASP A 96 -9.87 -18.25 3.24
C ASP A 96 -11.06 -17.29 3.05
N ASN A 97 -11.88 -17.49 2.01
CA ASN A 97 -13.10 -16.70 1.77
C ASN A 97 -14.18 -16.94 2.84
N MET A 98 -14.42 -18.21 3.24
CA MET A 98 -15.36 -18.55 4.30
C MET A 98 -14.96 -17.93 5.63
N GLN A 99 -13.66 -17.98 6.00
CA GLN A 99 -13.12 -17.36 7.20
C GLN A 99 -13.30 -15.83 7.17
N GLY A 100 -12.97 -15.22 6.02
CA GLY A 100 -13.12 -13.78 5.83
C GLY A 100 -14.55 -13.30 5.91
N HIS A 101 -15.47 -14.00 5.22
CA HIS A 101 -16.88 -13.64 5.19
C HIS A 101 -17.56 -13.84 6.55
N CYS A 102 -17.36 -15.00 7.17
CA CYS A 102 -17.88 -15.24 8.51
C CYS A 102 -17.25 -14.30 9.55
N GLY A 103 -15.98 -13.95 9.37
CA GLY A 103 -15.29 -12.93 10.17
C GLY A 103 -15.95 -11.55 10.05
N GLU A 104 -16.43 -11.17 8.86
CA GLU A 104 -17.24 -9.97 8.66
C GLU A 104 -18.51 -9.98 9.52
N HIS A 105 -19.23 -11.10 9.49
CA HIS A 105 -20.47 -11.25 10.30
C HIS A 105 -20.19 -11.04 11.79
N VAL A 106 -19.20 -11.74 12.33
CA VAL A 106 -18.83 -11.64 13.76
C VAL A 106 -18.40 -10.21 14.11
N LEU A 107 -17.58 -9.58 13.28
CA LEU A 107 -17.12 -8.22 13.52
C LEU A 107 -18.25 -7.19 13.42
N SER A 108 -19.13 -7.34 12.44
CA SER A 108 -20.31 -6.48 12.28
C SER A 108 -21.28 -6.64 13.44
N GLY A 109 -21.50 -7.87 13.94
CA GLY A 109 -22.27 -8.15 15.13
C GLY A 109 -21.68 -7.50 16.38
N ALA A 110 -20.34 -7.51 16.52
CA ALA A 110 -19.63 -6.84 17.62
C ALA A 110 -19.85 -5.32 17.59
N PHE A 111 -19.67 -4.66 16.44
CA PHE A 111 -19.94 -3.22 16.31
C PHE A 111 -21.41 -2.87 16.57
N TYR A 112 -22.33 -3.71 16.12
CA TYR A 112 -23.76 -3.50 16.36
C TYR A 112 -24.11 -3.62 17.84
N SER A 113 -23.67 -4.67 18.51
CA SER A 113 -23.98 -4.93 19.92
C SER A 113 -23.37 -3.90 20.87
N LEU A 114 -22.14 -3.45 20.61
CA LEU A 114 -21.43 -2.51 21.48
C LEU A 114 -21.82 -1.05 21.22
N TYR A 115 -22.00 -0.67 19.94
CA TYR A 115 -22.04 0.75 19.56
C TYR A 115 -23.24 1.11 18.67
N ARG A 116 -24.17 0.21 18.40
CA ARG A 116 -25.24 0.40 17.42
C ARG A 116 -24.69 0.73 16.03
N GLY A 117 -23.55 0.15 15.69
CA GLY A 117 -22.88 0.34 14.42
C GLY A 117 -23.40 -0.61 13.34
N HIS A 118 -24.02 -0.06 12.30
CA HIS A 118 -24.60 -0.84 11.19
C HIS A 118 -23.60 -0.98 10.05
N ASN A 119 -23.25 -2.21 9.68
CA ASN A 119 -22.50 -2.46 8.46
C ASN A 119 -23.35 -2.14 7.22
N ARG A 120 -22.89 -1.18 6.40
CA ARG A 120 -23.49 -0.73 5.15
C ARG A 120 -22.78 -1.23 3.90
N GLY A 121 -21.60 -1.80 4.05
CA GLY A 121 -20.81 -2.32 2.93
C GLY A 121 -19.71 -3.27 3.39
N PHE A 122 -19.53 -4.34 2.65
CA PHE A 122 -18.44 -5.30 2.82
C PHE A 122 -17.69 -5.45 1.52
N HIS A 123 -16.37 -5.46 1.58
CA HIS A 123 -15.51 -5.72 0.43
C HIS A 123 -14.35 -6.63 0.83
N MET A 124 -14.24 -7.75 0.12
CA MET A 124 -13.14 -8.69 0.27
C MET A 124 -12.03 -8.36 -0.73
N GLY A 125 -11.20 -7.38 -0.37
CA GLY A 125 -10.07 -6.95 -1.20
C GLY A 125 -8.89 -7.91 -1.17
N LYS A 126 -7.94 -7.70 -2.09
CA LYS A 126 -6.72 -8.49 -2.17
C LYS A 126 -5.79 -8.25 -0.97
N ASP A 127 -5.62 -6.98 -0.57
CA ASP A 127 -4.69 -6.57 0.48
C ASP A 127 -5.35 -6.55 1.86
N TYR A 128 -6.60 -6.07 1.94
CA TYR A 128 -7.42 -6.01 3.15
C TYR A 128 -8.89 -6.23 2.83
N MET A 129 -9.59 -6.79 3.80
CA MET A 129 -11.05 -6.74 3.84
C MET A 129 -11.49 -5.46 4.52
N THR A 130 -12.66 -4.93 4.12
CA THR A 130 -13.21 -3.73 4.73
C THR A 130 -14.69 -3.88 5.00
N ILE A 131 -15.15 -3.30 6.13
CA ILE A 131 -16.55 -3.01 6.40
C ILE A 131 -16.74 -1.52 6.59
N ASP A 132 -17.88 -1.00 6.12
CA ASP A 132 -18.26 0.40 6.30
C ASP A 132 -19.34 0.49 7.38
N ILE A 133 -19.00 0.98 8.57
CA ILE A 133 -19.86 1.07 9.73
C ILE A 133 -20.50 2.45 9.84
N ALA A 134 -21.83 2.52 9.80
CA ALA A 134 -22.62 3.70 10.13
C ALA A 134 -23.07 3.61 11.58
N LEU A 135 -22.77 4.62 12.40
CA LEU A 135 -23.30 4.72 13.77
C LEU A 135 -24.69 5.33 13.73
N ASP A 136 -25.62 4.81 14.55
CA ASP A 136 -26.94 5.41 14.71
C ASP A 136 -26.81 6.79 15.36
N GLU A 137 -27.68 7.74 14.96
CA GLU A 137 -27.72 9.09 15.54
C GLU A 137 -27.99 9.04 17.05
N ASP A 138 -28.79 8.09 17.49
CA ASP A 138 -29.18 7.88 18.92
C ASP A 138 -28.17 7.01 19.69
N SER A 139 -27.10 6.54 19.06
CA SER A 139 -26.10 5.68 19.73
C SER A 139 -25.29 6.40 20.81
N GLY A 140 -25.26 7.73 20.78
CA GLY A 140 -24.41 8.58 21.63
C GLY A 140 -22.94 8.64 21.15
N PHE A 141 -22.59 7.96 20.07
CA PHE A 141 -21.24 7.93 19.50
C PHE A 141 -21.19 8.72 18.18
N GLN A 142 -20.19 9.60 18.04
CA GLN A 142 -19.98 10.40 16.82
C GLN A 142 -18.82 9.91 15.96
N LYS A 143 -17.99 9.01 16.49
CA LYS A 143 -16.83 8.43 15.82
C LYS A 143 -16.49 7.07 16.41
N ILE A 144 -15.80 6.24 15.62
CA ILE A 144 -15.15 5.02 16.10
C ILE A 144 -13.71 5.39 16.45
N THR A 145 -13.34 5.27 17.73
CA THR A 145 -11.97 5.47 18.20
C THR A 145 -11.16 4.19 18.10
N ASP A 146 -9.83 4.28 18.24
CA ASP A 146 -8.97 3.10 18.28
C ASP A 146 -9.32 2.16 19.45
N ASP A 147 -9.73 2.70 20.60
CA ASP A 147 -10.13 1.89 21.76
C ASP A 147 -11.44 1.16 21.48
N MET A 148 -12.43 1.81 20.87
CA MET A 148 -13.66 1.17 20.43
C MET A 148 -13.41 0.05 19.39
N ALA A 149 -12.47 0.29 18.46
CA ALA A 149 -12.07 -0.70 17.48
C ALA A 149 -11.40 -1.91 18.15
N ARG A 150 -10.55 -1.71 19.15
CA ARG A 150 -9.92 -2.79 19.95
C ARG A 150 -10.95 -3.58 20.76
N GLU A 151 -11.93 -2.90 21.34
CA GLU A 151 -13.02 -3.54 22.09
C GLU A 151 -13.90 -4.39 21.16
N ALA A 152 -14.27 -3.86 19.98
CA ALA A 152 -15.02 -4.62 18.98
C ALA A 152 -14.22 -5.83 18.45
N GLU A 153 -12.91 -5.65 18.22
CA GLU A 153 -12.00 -6.74 17.85
C GLU A 153 -11.93 -7.82 18.92
N LEU A 154 -11.80 -7.43 20.19
CA LEU A 154 -11.79 -8.38 21.30
C LEU A 154 -13.12 -9.14 21.38
N ARG A 155 -14.23 -8.40 21.33
CA ARG A 155 -15.58 -9.00 21.36
C ARG A 155 -15.79 -10.00 20.21
N ALA A 156 -15.34 -9.66 19.01
CA ALA A 156 -15.39 -10.55 17.86
C ALA A 156 -14.54 -11.82 18.10
N ASN A 157 -13.36 -11.69 18.66
CA ASN A 157 -12.51 -12.85 18.98
C ASN A 157 -13.08 -13.70 20.13
N GLU A 158 -13.76 -13.13 21.10
CA GLU A 158 -14.49 -13.89 22.14
C GLU A 158 -15.55 -14.79 21.54
N VAL A 159 -16.32 -14.31 20.53
CA VAL A 159 -17.29 -15.12 19.77
C VAL A 159 -16.59 -16.26 19.02
N ILE A 160 -15.42 -16.00 18.44
CA ILE A 160 -14.61 -17.03 17.76
C ILE A 160 -14.15 -18.10 18.76
N TRP A 161 -13.60 -17.68 19.90
CA TRP A 161 -13.07 -18.60 20.92
C TRP A 161 -14.17 -19.41 21.61
N ALA A 162 -15.39 -18.91 21.65
CA ALA A 162 -16.55 -19.65 22.14
C ALA A 162 -17.01 -20.78 21.21
N ASP A 163 -16.47 -20.86 19.99
CA ASP A 163 -16.78 -21.87 18.97
C ASP A 163 -18.29 -22.09 18.76
N LEU A 164 -19.01 -20.99 18.60
CA LEU A 164 -20.45 -21.00 18.43
C LEU A 164 -20.87 -21.64 17.09
N PRO A 165 -22.01 -22.40 17.05
CA PRO A 165 -22.51 -22.94 15.79
C PRO A 165 -22.90 -21.83 14.81
N VAL A 166 -22.66 -22.08 13.52
CA VAL A 166 -23.11 -21.24 12.41
C VAL A 166 -24.16 -22.00 11.62
N SER A 167 -25.40 -21.53 11.65
CA SER A 167 -26.53 -22.11 10.97
C SER A 167 -26.95 -21.28 9.77
N VAL A 168 -27.36 -21.93 8.69
CA VAL A 168 -27.90 -21.28 7.49
C VAL A 168 -29.30 -21.82 7.26
N HIS A 169 -30.29 -20.92 7.33
CA HIS A 169 -31.70 -21.26 7.11
C HIS A 169 -32.21 -20.62 5.82
N HIS A 170 -32.99 -21.39 5.05
CA HIS A 170 -33.54 -20.94 3.78
C HIS A 170 -35.06 -20.74 3.94
N PHE A 171 -35.53 -19.57 3.54
CA PHE A 171 -36.92 -19.17 3.62
C PHE A 171 -37.47 -18.81 2.25
N ASN A 172 -38.61 -19.36 1.88
CA ASN A 172 -39.31 -19.03 0.63
C ASN A 172 -40.05 -17.70 0.71
N ARG A 173 -40.38 -17.20 1.94
CA ARG A 173 -41.13 -15.98 2.17
C ARG A 173 -40.48 -15.13 3.23
N ARG A 174 -40.54 -13.84 3.03
CA ARG A 174 -40.04 -12.83 3.96
C ARG A 174 -40.65 -12.94 5.36
N SER A 175 -41.99 -13.18 5.43
CA SER A 175 -42.68 -13.30 6.72
C SER A 175 -42.09 -14.35 7.67
N ASP A 176 -41.63 -15.47 7.11
CA ASP A 176 -41.07 -16.57 7.87
C ASP A 176 -39.66 -16.27 8.37
N ALA A 177 -38.89 -15.49 7.57
CA ALA A 177 -37.53 -15.05 7.91
C ALA A 177 -37.51 -13.90 8.94
N GLU A 178 -38.52 -13.04 8.97
CA GLU A 178 -38.65 -11.92 9.91
C GLU A 178 -38.95 -12.35 11.36
N GLU A 179 -39.27 -13.63 11.60
CA GLU A 179 -39.42 -14.18 12.97
C GLU A 179 -38.05 -14.27 13.70
N LEU A 180 -36.92 -14.25 12.95
CA LEU A 180 -35.59 -14.29 13.53
C LEU A 180 -35.12 -12.88 13.97
N PRO A 181 -34.24 -12.79 15.00
CA PRO A 181 -33.73 -11.51 15.52
C PRO A 181 -32.68 -10.87 14.57
N LEU A 182 -33.15 -10.43 13.43
CA LEU A 182 -32.30 -9.91 12.36
C LEU A 182 -31.59 -8.60 12.77
N ARG A 183 -30.27 -8.55 12.59
CA ARG A 183 -29.49 -7.31 12.75
C ARG A 183 -29.85 -6.24 11.71
N LYS A 184 -30.29 -6.64 10.52
CA LYS A 184 -30.60 -5.76 9.40
C LYS A 184 -31.89 -6.15 8.73
N ALA A 185 -32.71 -5.18 8.32
CA ALA A 185 -33.91 -5.43 7.56
C ALA A 185 -33.65 -6.18 6.26
N LEU A 186 -34.56 -7.06 5.86
CA LEU A 186 -34.48 -7.84 4.64
C LEU A 186 -34.65 -6.95 3.39
N ALA A 187 -33.85 -7.22 2.38
CA ALA A 187 -33.92 -6.53 1.08
C ALA A 187 -34.77 -7.26 0.04
N PHE A 188 -35.08 -8.57 0.26
CA PHE A 188 -35.77 -9.44 -0.67
C PHE A 188 -37.01 -10.05 -0.04
N ASP A 189 -37.98 -10.43 -0.86
CA ASP A 189 -39.25 -10.99 -0.40
C ASP A 189 -39.29 -12.51 -0.53
N THR A 190 -38.43 -13.10 -1.34
CA THR A 190 -38.37 -14.55 -1.60
C THR A 190 -36.94 -15.05 -1.70
N ASP A 191 -36.70 -16.36 -1.59
CA ASP A 191 -35.40 -17.06 -1.65
C ASP A 191 -34.36 -16.44 -0.71
N ILE A 192 -34.70 -16.34 0.56
CA ILE A 192 -33.93 -15.66 1.58
C ILE A 192 -33.10 -16.68 2.34
N SER A 193 -31.78 -16.50 2.37
CA SER A 193 -30.90 -17.28 3.25
C SER A 193 -30.52 -16.42 4.44
N ILE A 194 -30.73 -16.90 5.65
CA ILE A 194 -30.36 -16.26 6.92
C ILE A 194 -29.21 -17.03 7.54
N VAL A 195 -28.16 -16.33 7.88
CA VAL A 195 -27.01 -16.87 8.62
C VAL A 195 -27.14 -16.43 10.08
N THR A 196 -27.12 -17.39 11.00
CA THR A 196 -27.19 -17.16 12.45
C THR A 196 -25.96 -17.72 13.13
N LEU A 197 -25.31 -16.92 13.96
CA LEU A 197 -24.14 -17.33 14.76
C LEU A 197 -24.57 -17.46 16.23
N GLY A 198 -24.49 -18.67 16.75
CA GLY A 198 -24.83 -18.99 18.14
C GLY A 198 -26.27 -19.39 18.35
N ASP A 199 -26.83 -19.06 19.52
CA ASP A 199 -28.22 -19.37 19.89
C ASP A 199 -29.20 -18.56 19.04
N GLU A 200 -30.23 -19.19 18.48
CA GLU A 200 -31.22 -18.54 17.62
C GLU A 200 -32.02 -17.44 18.33
N ASN A 201 -32.18 -17.52 19.66
CA ASN A 201 -32.90 -16.51 20.43
C ASN A 201 -32.02 -15.32 20.85
N ALA A 202 -30.70 -15.52 20.94
CA ALA A 202 -29.74 -14.51 21.36
C ALA A 202 -28.44 -14.64 20.57
N PRO A 203 -28.49 -14.50 19.23
CA PRO A 203 -27.33 -14.74 18.39
C PRO A 203 -26.26 -13.64 18.54
N ALA A 204 -25.02 -14.03 18.33
CA ALA A 204 -23.92 -13.08 18.17
C ALA A 204 -24.04 -12.26 16.88
N ASP A 205 -24.59 -12.84 15.82
CA ASP A 205 -25.08 -12.18 14.60
C ASP A 205 -26.23 -12.99 13.95
N CYS A 206 -27.16 -12.28 13.30
CA CYS A 206 -28.24 -12.87 12.52
C CYS A 206 -28.60 -11.94 11.36
N VAL A 207 -28.32 -12.38 10.13
CA VAL A 207 -28.48 -11.53 8.95
C VAL A 207 -28.70 -12.32 7.67
N ALA A 208 -29.40 -11.71 6.70
CA ALA A 208 -29.55 -12.28 5.36
C ALA A 208 -28.21 -12.25 4.63
N CYS A 209 -27.76 -13.42 4.15
CA CYS A 209 -26.50 -13.59 3.45
C CYS A 209 -26.57 -14.78 2.48
N CYS A 210 -25.93 -14.62 1.30
CA CYS A 210 -25.84 -15.67 0.28
C CYS A 210 -24.44 -16.32 0.20
N GLY A 211 -23.47 -15.86 1.00
CA GLY A 211 -22.09 -16.34 0.97
C GLY A 211 -21.90 -17.73 1.58
N THR A 212 -20.65 -18.19 1.61
CA THR A 212 -20.29 -19.46 2.22
C THR A 212 -19.71 -19.24 3.61
N HIS A 213 -20.13 -20.04 4.58
CA HIS A 213 -19.73 -19.91 5.99
C HIS A 213 -19.27 -21.25 6.56
N PRO A 214 -18.29 -21.27 7.47
CA PRO A 214 -17.93 -22.47 8.20
C PRO A 214 -19.06 -22.87 9.16
N SER A 215 -19.08 -24.12 9.62
CA SER A 215 -20.12 -24.63 10.52
C SER A 215 -20.00 -24.16 11.97
N SER A 216 -18.87 -23.52 12.34
CA SER A 216 -18.70 -22.90 13.64
C SER A 216 -17.79 -21.68 13.59
N SER A 217 -17.98 -20.76 14.54
CA SER A 217 -17.17 -19.52 14.63
C SER A 217 -15.70 -19.81 14.93
N GLY A 218 -15.37 -20.90 15.63
CA GLY A 218 -14.00 -21.30 15.92
C GLY A 218 -13.17 -21.58 14.66
N GLN A 219 -13.79 -21.97 13.56
CA GLN A 219 -13.12 -22.19 12.29
C GLN A 219 -12.66 -20.90 11.62
N ILE A 220 -13.12 -19.73 12.05
CA ILE A 220 -12.59 -18.43 11.61
C ILE A 220 -11.15 -18.26 12.10
N GLY A 221 -10.85 -18.72 13.31
CA GLY A 221 -9.53 -18.67 13.94
C GLY A 221 -9.25 -17.37 14.66
N ILE A 222 -9.06 -16.27 13.96
CA ILE A 222 -8.77 -14.94 14.54
C ILE A 222 -9.26 -13.83 13.64
N ILE A 223 -9.64 -12.70 14.24
CA ILE A 223 -9.90 -11.43 13.55
C ILE A 223 -8.89 -10.39 14.05
N LYS A 224 -8.35 -9.58 13.13
CA LYS A 224 -7.50 -8.44 13.45
C LYS A 224 -7.94 -7.20 12.70
N ILE A 225 -8.21 -6.11 13.44
CA ILE A 225 -8.44 -4.78 12.89
C ILE A 225 -7.07 -4.08 12.76
N TYR A 226 -6.79 -3.49 11.60
CA TYR A 226 -5.55 -2.78 11.35
C TYR A 226 -5.73 -1.27 11.42
N LYS A 227 -6.90 -0.77 10.99
CA LYS A 227 -7.13 0.66 10.81
C LYS A 227 -8.61 0.97 10.77
N VAL A 228 -8.97 2.14 11.24
CA VAL A 228 -10.31 2.75 11.07
C VAL A 228 -10.13 4.14 10.46
N GLU A 229 -10.88 4.43 9.41
CA GLU A 229 -10.87 5.74 8.74
C GLU A 229 -12.28 6.26 8.54
N LYS A 230 -12.42 7.59 8.57
CA LYS A 230 -13.68 8.21 8.19
C LYS A 230 -13.91 8.04 6.67
N ASN A 231 -15.08 7.54 6.30
CA ASN A 231 -15.52 7.36 4.92
C ASN A 231 -16.90 7.98 4.74
N LYS A 232 -16.97 9.23 4.25
CA LYS A 232 -18.20 10.04 4.18
C LYS A 232 -18.85 10.15 5.57
N ASP A 233 -20.09 9.65 5.71
CA ASP A 233 -20.86 9.62 6.97
C ASP A 233 -20.65 8.33 7.76
N MET A 234 -19.75 7.46 7.34
CA MET A 234 -19.44 6.16 7.91
C MET A 234 -17.98 6.07 8.32
N PHE A 235 -17.61 4.91 8.89
CA PHE A 235 -16.26 4.56 9.25
C PHE A 235 -15.87 3.26 8.56
N ARG A 236 -14.81 3.33 7.75
CA ARG A 236 -14.23 2.15 7.11
C ARG A 236 -13.26 1.47 8.06
N VAL A 237 -13.58 0.24 8.39
CA VAL A 237 -12.76 -0.63 9.22
C VAL A 237 -12.00 -1.59 8.31
N TYR A 238 -10.67 -1.53 8.35
CA TYR A 238 -9.78 -2.46 7.64
C TYR A 238 -9.44 -3.60 8.57
N PHE A 239 -9.70 -4.82 8.13
CA PHE A 239 -9.47 -6.00 8.95
C PHE A 239 -9.05 -7.20 8.11
N GLU A 240 -8.60 -8.24 8.78
CA GLU A 240 -8.40 -9.57 8.22
C GLU A 240 -8.91 -10.62 9.19
N ALA A 241 -9.26 -11.79 8.66
CA ALA A 241 -9.70 -12.94 9.44
C ALA A 241 -8.95 -14.20 9.02
N GLY A 242 -8.92 -15.18 9.93
CA GLY A 242 -8.40 -16.50 9.67
C GLY A 242 -6.93 -16.53 9.27
N LYS A 243 -6.65 -17.34 8.29
CA LYS A 243 -5.29 -17.54 7.78
C LYS A 243 -4.67 -16.26 7.20
N ARG A 244 -5.49 -15.36 6.63
CA ARG A 244 -5.01 -14.07 6.13
C ARG A 244 -4.52 -13.18 7.27
N ALA A 245 -5.26 -13.10 8.37
CA ALA A 245 -4.84 -12.37 9.58
C ALA A 245 -3.56 -12.97 10.18
N PHE A 246 -3.45 -14.30 10.22
CA PHE A 246 -2.26 -14.98 10.73
C PHE A 246 -1.01 -14.69 9.88
N ARG A 247 -1.12 -14.71 8.54
CA ARG A 247 0.00 -14.35 7.64
C ARG A 247 0.47 -12.91 7.86
N GLN A 248 -0.45 -11.97 8.03
CA GLN A 248 -0.11 -10.58 8.32
C GLN A 248 0.58 -10.44 9.68
N TYR A 249 0.12 -11.18 10.69
CA TYR A 249 0.76 -11.20 12.00
C TYR A 249 2.18 -11.76 11.92
N GLN A 250 2.40 -12.85 11.19
CA GLN A 250 3.74 -13.39 10.96
C GLN A 250 4.66 -12.37 10.28
N HIS A 251 4.18 -11.72 9.23
CA HIS A 251 4.95 -10.68 8.55
C HIS A 251 5.33 -9.52 9.48
N GLN A 252 4.39 -9.02 10.29
CA GLN A 252 4.68 -7.98 11.27
C GLN A 252 5.69 -8.44 12.33
N PHE A 253 5.57 -9.68 12.78
CA PHE A 253 6.51 -10.28 13.73
C PHE A 253 7.94 -10.37 13.15
N ASP A 254 8.06 -10.79 11.88
CA ASP A 254 9.35 -10.86 11.19
C ASP A 254 10.00 -9.47 11.07
N VAL A 255 9.22 -8.44 10.69
CA VAL A 255 9.70 -7.05 10.61
C VAL A 255 10.17 -6.54 11.98
N ILE A 256 9.40 -6.79 13.04
CA ILE A 256 9.76 -6.39 14.41
C ILE A 256 11.03 -7.11 14.86
N THR A 257 11.15 -8.41 14.56
CA THR A 257 12.33 -9.21 14.88
C THR A 257 13.58 -8.68 14.17
N GLU A 258 13.48 -8.39 12.88
CA GLU A 258 14.60 -7.83 12.11
C GLU A 258 15.03 -6.45 12.65
N LEU A 259 14.08 -5.58 12.98
CA LEU A 259 14.38 -4.29 13.62
C LEU A 259 15.05 -4.48 15.00
N GLY A 260 14.56 -5.44 15.77
CA GLY A 260 15.15 -5.82 17.08
C GLY A 260 16.60 -6.25 16.94
N ASN A 261 16.90 -7.11 15.98
CA ASN A 261 18.25 -7.56 15.67
C ASN A 261 19.18 -6.39 15.30
N ARG A 262 18.72 -5.50 14.39
CA ARG A 262 19.52 -4.31 13.97
C ARG A 262 19.79 -3.34 15.11
N LEU A 263 18.85 -3.17 16.03
CA LEU A 263 18.97 -2.27 17.17
C LEU A 263 19.50 -2.96 18.43
N SER A 264 19.76 -4.27 18.38
CA SER A 264 20.14 -5.09 19.53
C SER A 264 19.19 -4.85 20.72
N ALA A 265 17.88 -4.98 20.46
CA ALA A 265 16.80 -4.70 21.40
C ALA A 265 15.69 -5.76 21.35
N GLY A 266 15.15 -6.14 22.51
CA GLY A 266 13.88 -6.87 22.57
C GLY A 266 12.71 -5.94 22.24
N THR A 267 11.53 -6.54 21.99
CA THR A 267 10.31 -5.83 21.56
C THR A 267 9.96 -4.67 22.49
N ASP A 268 10.08 -4.84 23.80
CA ASP A 268 9.71 -3.83 24.80
C ASP A 268 10.64 -2.61 24.80
N ASP A 269 11.91 -2.80 24.43
CA ASP A 269 12.93 -1.75 24.37
C ASP A 269 13.13 -1.16 22.97
N LEU A 270 12.49 -1.72 21.94
CA LEU A 270 12.74 -1.40 20.55
C LEU A 270 12.54 0.09 20.25
N LEU A 271 11.39 0.63 20.66
CA LEU A 271 11.07 2.05 20.46
C LEU A 271 12.06 2.96 21.20
N LYS A 272 12.42 2.61 22.43
CA LYS A 272 13.40 3.36 23.21
C LYS A 272 14.78 3.39 22.55
N LYS A 273 15.24 2.25 22.06
CA LYS A 273 16.51 2.14 21.32
C LYS A 273 16.48 2.94 20.02
N PHE A 274 15.38 2.85 19.26
CA PHE A 274 15.19 3.65 18.05
C PHE A 274 15.29 5.16 18.33
N LEU A 275 14.59 5.65 19.35
CA LEU A 275 14.64 7.07 19.74
C LEU A 275 16.04 7.51 20.19
N VAL A 276 16.78 6.66 20.89
CA VAL A 276 18.19 6.94 21.25
C VAL A 276 19.05 7.01 19.98
N GLN A 277 18.89 6.07 19.04
CA GLN A 277 19.63 6.08 17.79
C GLN A 277 19.34 7.32 16.95
N GLN A 278 18.06 7.73 16.88
CA GLN A 278 17.64 8.96 16.20
C GLN A 278 18.30 10.19 16.81
N LYS A 279 18.28 10.35 18.13
CA LYS A 279 18.94 11.47 18.81
C LYS A 279 20.44 11.51 18.55
N LYS A 280 21.12 10.36 18.52
CA LYS A 280 22.55 10.30 18.16
C LYS A 280 22.79 10.75 16.72
N SER A 281 21.95 10.31 15.78
CA SER A 281 22.04 10.71 14.37
C SER A 281 21.83 12.22 14.19
N ASP A 282 20.84 12.79 14.88
CA ASP A 282 20.57 14.23 14.85
C ASP A 282 21.74 15.03 15.42
N ALA A 283 22.30 14.61 16.56
CA ALA A 283 23.48 15.26 17.15
C ALA A 283 24.71 15.24 16.23
N VAL A 284 24.96 14.11 15.55
CA VAL A 284 26.06 14.02 14.56
C VAL A 284 25.80 14.95 13.36
N ARG A 285 24.55 15.04 12.90
CA ARG A 285 24.15 15.96 11.80
C ARG A 285 24.37 17.42 12.20
N ASP A 286 24.00 17.79 13.41
CA ASP A 286 24.20 19.15 13.92
C ASP A 286 25.71 19.48 14.07
N GLN A 287 26.50 18.55 14.60
CA GLN A 287 27.98 18.71 14.67
C GLN A 287 28.59 18.90 13.28
N LEU A 288 28.18 18.07 12.31
CA LEU A 288 28.65 18.21 10.92
C LEU A 288 28.26 19.55 10.31
N TYR A 289 27.04 20.04 10.59
CA TYR A 289 26.57 21.35 10.14
C TYR A 289 27.44 22.47 10.73
N HIS A 290 27.72 22.45 12.02
CA HIS A 290 28.59 23.46 12.67
C HIS A 290 30.01 23.43 12.14
N LEU A 291 30.62 22.23 12.00
CA LEU A 291 31.95 22.09 11.43
C LEU A 291 32.02 22.63 9.98
N LYS A 292 31.03 22.37 9.16
CA LYS A 292 30.95 22.93 7.80
C LYS A 292 30.86 24.46 7.83
N LYS A 293 30.09 25.04 8.73
CA LYS A 293 29.99 26.50 8.91
C LYS A 293 31.32 27.12 9.34
N GLU A 294 32.06 26.48 10.22
CA GLU A 294 33.41 26.91 10.62
C GLU A 294 34.39 26.85 9.44
N ILE A 295 34.36 25.74 8.65
CA ILE A 295 35.18 25.62 7.43
C ILE A 295 34.83 26.74 6.45
N VAL A 296 33.56 26.97 6.15
CA VAL A 296 33.08 28.05 5.26
C VAL A 296 33.55 29.41 5.75
N ALA A 297 33.49 29.68 7.03
CA ALA A 297 33.96 30.96 7.61
C ALA A 297 35.50 31.11 7.45
N ARG A 298 36.26 30.09 7.80
CA ARG A 298 37.72 30.07 7.65
C ARG A 298 38.16 30.24 6.19
N GLU A 299 37.58 29.43 5.29
CA GLU A 299 37.89 29.53 3.85
C GLU A 299 37.56 30.90 3.27
N THR A 300 36.44 31.51 3.72
CA THR A 300 36.09 32.87 3.30
C THR A 300 37.17 33.88 3.67
N VAL A 301 37.71 33.83 4.91
CA VAL A 301 38.79 34.73 5.38
C VAL A 301 40.10 34.45 4.65
N GLU A 302 40.44 33.18 4.43
CA GLU A 302 41.66 32.81 3.72
C GLU A 302 41.64 33.26 2.23
N ILE A 303 40.50 33.10 1.56
CA ILE A 303 40.31 33.58 0.17
C ILE A 303 40.36 35.11 0.10
N GLU A 304 39.74 35.82 1.06
CA GLU A 304 39.75 37.31 1.09
C GLU A 304 41.16 37.86 1.21
N LYS A 305 42.03 37.18 1.98
CA LYS A 305 43.46 37.58 2.19
C LYS A 305 44.42 37.13 1.11
N ASP A 306 44.03 36.26 0.20
CA ASP A 306 44.89 35.76 -0.86
C ASP A 306 45.25 36.90 -1.85
N PRO A 307 46.53 37.24 -2.05
CA PRO A 307 46.92 38.38 -2.89
C PRO A 307 46.84 38.08 -4.41
N ASN A 308 46.58 36.86 -4.83
CA ASN A 308 46.56 36.49 -6.24
C ASN A 308 45.31 37.05 -6.96
N LEU A 309 45.52 37.55 -8.18
CA LEU A 309 44.46 38.06 -9.05
C LEU A 309 43.48 36.98 -9.53
N LEU A 310 43.91 35.71 -9.50
CA LEU A 310 43.11 34.56 -9.88
C LEU A 310 43.18 33.55 -8.76
N ARG A 311 42.03 33.22 -8.21
CA ARG A 311 41.93 32.32 -7.06
C ARG A 311 41.14 31.07 -7.42
N CYS A 312 41.71 29.90 -7.17
CA CYS A 312 41.05 28.63 -7.40
C CYS A 312 41.15 27.77 -6.15
N ARG A 313 40.00 27.30 -5.65
CA ARG A 313 39.91 26.41 -4.50
C ARG A 313 39.08 25.17 -4.86
N ARG A 314 39.53 24.02 -4.41
CA ARG A 314 38.88 22.71 -4.68
C ARG A 314 38.43 22.07 -3.41
N TYR A 315 37.19 21.55 -3.45
CA TYR A 315 36.51 20.95 -2.30
C TYR A 315 35.88 19.61 -2.68
N SER A 316 36.06 18.61 -1.83
CA SER A 316 35.37 17.33 -1.88
C SER A 316 34.33 17.20 -0.79
N GLU A 317 34.50 17.90 0.33
CA GLU A 317 33.67 17.73 1.54
C GLU A 317 32.58 18.79 1.69
N LEU A 318 32.74 19.95 1.05
CA LEU A 318 31.73 21.03 1.06
C LEU A 318 30.72 20.82 -0.07
N SER A 319 29.45 21.04 0.19
CA SER A 319 28.39 21.00 -0.80
C SER A 319 28.44 22.23 -1.74
N LEU A 320 27.74 22.15 -2.86
CA LEU A 320 27.57 23.30 -3.76
C LEU A 320 26.92 24.50 -3.07
N ASP A 321 26.03 24.26 -2.07
CA ASP A 321 25.42 25.32 -1.29
C ASP A 321 26.42 26.00 -0.35
N ASP A 322 27.32 25.22 0.27
CA ASP A 322 28.43 25.75 1.08
C ASP A 322 29.37 26.60 0.22
N LEU A 323 29.71 26.15 -0.99
CA LEU A 323 30.51 26.92 -1.94
C LEU A 323 29.83 28.20 -2.41
N ASN A 324 28.51 28.14 -2.66
CA ASN A 324 27.73 29.34 -2.96
C ASN A 324 27.71 30.33 -1.79
N GLU A 325 27.68 29.84 -0.55
CA GLU A 325 27.76 30.68 0.64
C GLU A 325 29.12 31.41 0.74
N ILE A 326 30.24 30.69 0.49
CA ILE A 326 31.57 31.31 0.42
C ILE A 326 31.55 32.42 -0.62
N GLY A 327 31.14 32.15 -1.85
CA GLY A 327 31.13 33.15 -2.93
C GLY A 327 30.24 34.35 -2.63
N LYS A 328 29.08 34.15 -2.03
CA LYS A 328 28.18 35.23 -1.62
C LYS A 328 28.79 36.13 -0.52
N LYS A 329 29.49 35.55 0.46
CA LYS A 329 30.16 36.30 1.55
C LYS A 329 31.34 37.12 1.04
N LEU A 330 31.95 36.72 -0.08
CA LEU A 330 33.05 37.40 -0.73
C LEU A 330 32.59 38.45 -1.76
N SER A 331 31.33 38.46 -2.15
CA SER A 331 30.78 39.45 -3.10
C SER A 331 30.91 40.87 -2.55
N GLY A 332 31.45 41.79 -3.37
CA GLY A 332 31.77 43.15 -2.98
C GLY A 332 33.10 43.31 -2.21
N LYS A 333 33.91 42.22 -2.11
CA LYS A 333 35.16 42.21 -1.36
C LYS A 333 36.35 41.74 -2.19
N ILE A 334 36.13 41.22 -3.39
CA ILE A 334 37.17 40.63 -4.24
C ILE A 334 37.11 41.21 -5.65
N ASP A 335 38.19 41.93 -6.04
CA ASP A 335 38.39 42.48 -7.39
C ASP A 335 39.10 41.47 -8.33
N VAL A 336 38.82 40.18 -8.16
CA VAL A 336 39.47 39.06 -8.84
C VAL A 336 38.44 38.05 -9.32
N LEU A 337 38.85 37.10 -10.16
CA LEU A 337 38.01 35.94 -10.50
C LEU A 337 38.32 34.79 -9.53
N LEU A 338 37.28 34.32 -8.86
CA LEU A 338 37.31 33.20 -7.93
C LEU A 338 36.63 31.97 -8.55
N PHE A 339 37.37 30.86 -8.61
CA PHE A 339 36.84 29.55 -8.94
C PHE A 339 36.72 28.71 -7.69
N LEU A 340 35.47 28.29 -7.37
CA LEU A 340 35.21 27.31 -6.34
C LEU A 340 34.77 25.99 -7.00
N VAL A 341 35.61 24.99 -6.88
CA VAL A 341 35.44 23.70 -7.57
C VAL A 341 34.87 22.67 -6.60
N HIS A 342 33.74 22.12 -6.95
CA HIS A 342 33.17 20.93 -6.28
C HIS A 342 33.60 19.67 -7.05
N GLN A 343 34.61 18.98 -6.52
CA GLN A 343 35.24 17.83 -7.20
C GLN A 343 34.28 16.67 -7.46
N PRO A 344 33.43 16.24 -6.50
CA PRO A 344 32.55 15.07 -6.68
C PRO A 344 31.59 15.19 -7.87
N THR A 345 31.19 16.42 -8.25
CA THR A 345 30.23 16.63 -9.36
C THR A 345 30.86 17.34 -10.54
N CYS A 346 32.20 17.46 -10.60
CA CYS A 346 32.92 18.19 -11.64
C CYS A 346 32.27 19.55 -11.96
N THR A 347 31.92 20.28 -10.90
CA THR A 347 31.21 21.57 -11.00
C THR A 347 32.14 22.69 -10.54
N VAL A 348 32.18 23.81 -11.29
CA VAL A 348 32.85 25.03 -10.86
C VAL A 348 31.83 26.15 -10.72
N LEU A 349 31.97 26.90 -9.64
CA LEU A 349 31.28 28.16 -9.40
C LEU A 349 32.29 29.30 -9.62
N LEU A 350 31.90 30.31 -10.39
CA LEU A 350 32.66 31.51 -10.65
C LEU A 350 32.04 32.67 -9.90
N PHE A 351 32.89 33.47 -9.24
CA PHE A 351 32.47 34.72 -8.59
C PHE A 351 33.48 35.83 -8.92
N SER A 352 32.97 37.02 -9.23
CA SER A 352 33.76 38.20 -9.44
C SER A 352 32.90 39.47 -9.34
N ASP A 353 33.45 40.56 -8.84
CA ASP A 353 32.79 41.86 -8.89
C ASP A 353 33.19 42.68 -10.14
N THR A 354 34.26 42.29 -10.85
CA THR A 354 34.80 42.98 -12.02
C THR A 354 34.62 42.23 -13.33
N CYS A 355 34.69 40.91 -13.34
CA CYS A 355 34.55 40.07 -14.53
C CYS A 355 33.14 39.64 -14.82
N ASP A 356 32.75 39.46 -16.09
CA ASP A 356 31.47 38.86 -16.49
C ASP A 356 31.50 37.32 -16.38
N CYS A 357 31.25 36.79 -15.21
CA CYS A 357 31.23 35.34 -14.95
C CYS A 357 30.26 34.58 -15.88
N GLY A 358 29.06 35.15 -16.14
CA GLY A 358 28.08 34.55 -17.02
C GLY A 358 28.55 34.47 -18.47
N GLY A 359 29.19 35.55 -18.98
CA GLY A 359 29.82 35.62 -20.29
C GLY A 359 30.95 34.60 -20.45
N LEU A 360 31.84 34.51 -19.46
CA LEU A 360 32.94 33.54 -19.43
C LEU A 360 32.44 32.09 -19.51
N VAL A 361 31.41 31.74 -18.74
CA VAL A 361 30.86 30.38 -18.78
C VAL A 361 30.13 30.11 -20.08
N LYS A 362 29.29 31.01 -20.57
CA LYS A 362 28.54 30.84 -21.83
C LYS A 362 29.46 30.71 -23.04
N GLY A 363 30.55 31.52 -23.08
CA GLY A 363 31.50 31.52 -24.19
C GLY A 363 32.43 30.30 -24.23
N ASN A 364 32.80 29.77 -23.07
CA ASN A 364 33.87 28.80 -22.97
C ASN A 364 33.46 27.37 -22.53
N ALA A 365 32.40 27.20 -21.72
CA ALA A 365 32.10 25.89 -21.16
C ALA A 365 31.87 24.78 -22.20
N ARG A 366 31.20 25.09 -23.31
CA ARG A 366 30.93 24.14 -24.40
C ARG A 366 32.18 23.65 -25.12
N LEU A 367 33.27 24.45 -25.16
CA LEU A 367 34.53 24.07 -25.77
C LEU A 367 35.20 22.88 -25.06
N PHE A 368 34.84 22.66 -23.81
CA PHE A 368 35.36 21.61 -22.93
C PHE A 368 34.26 20.62 -22.50
N ASN A 369 33.25 20.39 -23.33
CA ASN A 369 32.13 19.47 -23.05
C ASN A 369 31.37 19.81 -21.76
N GLY A 370 31.38 21.08 -21.35
CA GLY A 370 30.65 21.57 -20.21
C GLY A 370 29.38 22.29 -20.60
N LYS A 371 28.48 22.47 -19.61
CA LYS A 371 27.29 23.27 -19.72
C LYS A 371 27.14 24.15 -18.49
N GLY A 372 26.62 25.36 -18.67
CA GLY A 372 26.45 26.26 -17.55
C GLY A 372 25.94 27.63 -18.00
N GLY A 373 25.97 28.56 -17.06
CA GLY A 373 25.55 29.94 -17.23
C GLY A 373 25.47 30.65 -15.90
N GLY A 374 25.03 31.89 -15.90
CA GLY A 374 24.89 32.68 -14.71
C GLY A 374 24.67 34.14 -15.00
N SER A 375 24.84 34.97 -13.97
CA SER A 375 24.83 36.44 -14.04
C SER A 375 26.27 36.97 -14.26
N LYS A 376 26.39 38.30 -14.37
CA LYS A 376 27.71 38.94 -14.44
C LYS A 376 28.55 38.64 -13.19
N LYS A 377 27.98 38.62 -12.01
CA LYS A 377 28.70 38.47 -10.74
C LYS A 377 28.95 37.01 -10.32
N ASN A 378 28.15 36.09 -10.79
CA ASN A 378 28.29 34.68 -10.46
C ASN A 378 27.81 33.78 -11.59
N ALA A 379 28.45 32.65 -11.77
CA ALA A 379 28.07 31.65 -12.76
C ALA A 379 28.46 30.24 -12.29
N ARG A 380 27.86 29.24 -12.92
CA ARG A 380 28.11 27.84 -12.66
C ARG A 380 28.35 27.12 -13.97
N ALA A 381 29.35 26.26 -14.00
CA ALA A 381 29.58 25.32 -15.09
C ALA A 381 29.73 23.90 -14.54
N VAL A 382 29.18 22.93 -15.26
CA VAL A 382 29.23 21.51 -14.92
C VAL A 382 29.89 20.77 -16.09
N PHE A 383 30.79 19.86 -15.77
CA PHE A 383 31.54 19.06 -16.74
C PHE A 383 31.32 17.58 -16.48
N THR A 384 31.54 16.76 -17.52
CA THR A 384 31.42 15.29 -17.40
C THR A 384 32.67 14.67 -16.73
N GLU A 385 33.81 15.34 -16.85
CA GLU A 385 35.14 14.82 -16.41
C GLU A 385 35.95 15.91 -15.74
N ALA A 386 36.77 15.51 -14.77
CA ALA A 386 37.64 16.42 -14.02
C ALA A 386 38.70 17.08 -14.95
N GLU A 387 39.17 16.37 -15.99
CA GLU A 387 40.13 16.90 -16.95
C GLU A 387 39.52 18.03 -17.80
N SER A 388 38.31 17.87 -18.27
CA SER A 388 37.53 18.91 -18.99
C SER A 388 37.32 20.14 -18.14
N LEU A 389 36.99 19.96 -16.87
CA LEU A 389 36.88 21.04 -15.89
C LEU A 389 38.20 21.79 -15.71
N GLN A 390 39.32 21.05 -15.58
CA GLN A 390 40.63 21.66 -15.42
C GLN A 390 41.02 22.49 -16.65
N ARG A 391 40.87 21.94 -17.87
CA ARG A 391 41.14 22.65 -19.13
C ARG A 391 40.29 23.93 -19.28
N PHE A 392 39.03 23.89 -18.81
CA PHE A 392 38.18 25.09 -18.78
C PHE A 392 38.77 26.16 -17.86
N ILE A 393 39.18 25.79 -16.63
CA ILE A 393 39.78 26.72 -15.67
C ILE A 393 41.05 27.32 -16.25
N ASP A 394 41.94 26.49 -16.79
CA ASP A 394 43.22 26.94 -17.37
C ASP A 394 43.00 27.89 -18.55
N HIS A 395 42.05 27.58 -19.43
CA HIS A 395 41.71 28.42 -20.58
C HIS A 395 41.17 29.79 -20.16
N VAL A 396 40.17 29.84 -19.24
CA VAL A 396 39.62 31.09 -18.75
C VAL A 396 40.66 31.90 -17.99
N SER A 397 41.55 31.24 -17.25
CA SER A 397 42.65 31.87 -16.54
C SER A 397 43.65 32.55 -17.49
N SER A 398 44.06 31.86 -18.58
CA SER A 398 44.96 32.39 -19.59
C SER A 398 44.34 33.55 -20.38
N GLN A 399 43.04 33.48 -20.67
CA GLN A 399 42.31 34.54 -21.37
C GLN A 399 42.34 35.85 -20.58
N LEU A 400 42.10 35.79 -19.27
CA LEU A 400 42.09 36.97 -18.39
C LEU A 400 43.49 37.58 -18.21
N GLN A 401 44.55 36.74 -18.16
CA GLN A 401 45.93 37.23 -18.08
C GLN A 401 46.36 37.96 -19.36
N ALA A 402 45.91 37.50 -20.54
CA ALA A 402 46.16 38.16 -21.81
C ALA A 402 45.44 39.52 -21.92
N ASP A 403 44.18 39.60 -21.46
CA ASP A 403 43.41 40.85 -21.48
C ASP A 403 44.01 41.93 -20.52
N THR A 404 44.59 41.52 -19.40
CA THR A 404 45.25 42.41 -18.44
C THR A 404 46.59 42.94 -19.00
N ALA A 405 47.32 42.14 -19.78
CA ALA A 405 48.59 42.54 -20.40
C ALA A 405 48.42 43.47 -21.62
N LEU A 406 47.25 43.57 -22.21
CA LEU A 406 46.90 44.44 -23.35
C LEU A 406 46.28 45.80 -22.90
N GLY A 407 45.97 45.96 -21.61
CA GLY A 407 45.33 47.14 -21.01
C GLY A 407 46.30 48.10 -20.32
N ASP A 408 47.59 47.77 -20.21
CA ASP A 408 48.71 48.66 -19.82
C ASP A 408 49.43 49.14 -21.09
#